data_cc49fa1036f1857097a5fc7b4516f65b
#
_entry.id   cc49fa1036f1857097a5fc7b4516f65b
#
_cell.length_a   1.000
_cell.length_b   1.000
_cell.length_c   1.000
_cell.angle_alpha   90.00
_cell.angle_beta   90.00
_cell.angle_gamma   90.00
#
_symmetry.space_group_name_H-M   'P 1'
#
loop_
_entity.id
_entity.type
_entity.pdbx_description
1 polymer ?
#
loop_
_entity_poly.entity_id
_entity_poly.type
_entity_poly.pdbx_seq_one_letter_code
_entity_poly.pdbx_strand_id
1 'polypeptide(L)'
;FNNYRWGNAANDATKKDCIEYFDKLFTAITDSTQGAYCNVFRLHLDPCWTNDPNLPVTGEETGEANISQFSEKRLRTYLSTLYWKIIEKALDHGLYVVVRPPGVCPGGIKVDGYYQDYLLKVWDIVSSNTNIKKHSGQVSIELANEPVNIYDADSLESARAPYDFFQ
;
A
#
# COMPACT_ATOMS: atom_id res chain seq x y z
N PHE A 1 1.51 7.09 -0.12
CA PHE A 1 2.38 8.03 0.57
C PHE A 1 3.50 8.45 -0.36
N ASN A 2 3.47 9.64 -0.86
CA ASN A 2 4.33 10.07 -1.95
C ASN A 2 5.49 10.92 -1.40
N ASN A 3 6.72 10.46 -1.57
CA ASN A 3 7.94 11.20 -1.26
C ASN A 3 8.04 12.58 -1.93
N TYR A 4 7.29 12.78 -2.99
CA TYR A 4 7.17 14.04 -3.68
C TYR A 4 6.76 15.19 -2.77
N ARG A 5 5.85 14.93 -1.84
CA ARG A 5 5.32 15.94 -0.93
C ARG A 5 6.04 15.96 0.42
N TRP A 6 6.51 14.79 0.85
CA TRP A 6 6.96 14.59 2.23
C TRP A 6 8.44 14.32 2.34
N GLY A 7 9.14 14.28 1.20
CA GLY A 7 10.53 13.89 1.16
C GLY A 7 10.74 12.45 1.62
N ASN A 8 11.95 12.11 1.95
CA ASN A 8 12.26 10.81 2.52
C ASN A 8 11.63 10.69 3.92
N ALA A 9 10.59 9.88 4.05
CA ALA A 9 9.86 9.67 5.32
C ALA A 9 10.71 9.02 6.45
N ALA A 10 12.02 8.94 6.25
CA ALA A 10 12.95 8.46 7.27
C ALA A 10 13.10 9.44 8.45
N ASN A 11 12.68 10.71 8.28
CA ASN A 11 12.86 11.71 9.33
C ASN A 11 11.56 11.90 10.12
N ASP A 12 11.70 12.00 11.43
CA ASP A 12 10.55 12.03 12.35
C ASP A 12 9.70 13.32 12.21
N ALA A 13 10.29 14.43 11.83
CA ALA A 13 9.55 15.68 11.58
C ALA A 13 8.62 15.50 10.37
N THR A 14 9.12 14.94 9.28
CA THR A 14 8.33 14.68 8.08
C THR A 14 7.17 13.68 8.35
N LYS A 15 7.40 12.65 9.15
CA LYS A 15 6.35 11.72 9.57
C LYS A 15 5.27 12.42 10.38
N LYS A 16 5.66 13.28 11.31
CA LYS A 16 4.72 14.06 12.12
C LYS A 16 3.86 14.96 11.25
N ASP A 17 4.46 15.73 10.37
CA ASP A 17 3.75 16.64 9.46
C ASP A 17 2.76 15.87 8.56
N CYS A 18 3.16 14.68 8.12
CA CYS A 18 2.31 13.80 7.34
C CYS A 18 1.09 13.33 8.14
N ILE A 19 1.28 12.86 9.37
CA ILE A 19 0.19 12.39 10.23
C ILE A 19 -0.78 13.53 10.52
N GLU A 20 -0.28 14.73 10.81
CA GLU A 20 -1.10 15.92 11.02
C GLU A 20 -1.91 16.32 9.76
N TYR A 21 -1.29 16.18 8.59
CA TYR A 21 -2.00 16.42 7.34
C TYR A 21 -3.17 15.44 7.14
N PHE A 22 -2.96 14.16 7.38
CA PHE A 22 -4.03 13.16 7.26
C PHE A 22 -5.13 13.38 8.30
N ASP A 23 -4.80 13.77 9.53
CA ASP A 23 -5.78 14.11 10.55
C ASP A 23 -6.71 15.25 10.10
N LYS A 24 -6.13 16.32 9.54
CA LYS A 24 -6.89 17.44 8.96
C LYS A 24 -7.71 17.00 7.72
N LEU A 25 -7.13 16.15 6.87
CA LEU A 25 -7.84 15.60 5.72
C LEU A 25 -9.05 14.78 6.17
N PHE A 26 -8.87 13.89 7.15
CA PHE A 26 -9.96 13.06 7.66
C PHE A 26 -11.06 13.90 8.32
N THR A 27 -10.71 14.93 9.07
CA THR A 27 -11.69 15.90 9.57
C THR A 27 -12.53 16.47 8.44
N ALA A 28 -11.89 16.88 7.34
CA ALA A 28 -12.61 17.50 6.23
C ALA A 28 -13.50 16.50 5.46
N ILE A 29 -13.00 15.30 5.16
CA ILE A 29 -13.74 14.34 4.33
C ILE A 29 -14.83 13.57 5.08
N THR A 30 -14.82 13.59 6.42
CA THR A 30 -15.86 12.96 7.25
C THR A 30 -16.92 13.94 7.74
N ASP A 31 -16.82 15.21 7.39
CA ASP A 31 -17.81 16.23 7.77
C ASP A 31 -19.15 15.97 7.08
N SER A 32 -20.10 15.42 7.81
CA SER A 32 -21.45 15.09 7.33
C SER A 32 -22.31 16.30 7.04
N THR A 33 -21.88 17.51 7.39
CA THR A 33 -22.60 18.75 7.05
C THR A 33 -22.41 19.15 5.59
N GLN A 34 -21.42 18.56 4.92
CA GLN A 34 -21.23 18.66 3.48
C GLN A 34 -22.28 17.80 2.76
N GLY A 35 -22.66 18.16 1.55
CA GLY A 35 -23.61 17.37 0.75
C GLY A 35 -23.10 15.97 0.36
N ALA A 36 -21.79 15.74 0.48
CA ALA A 36 -21.14 14.45 0.30
C ALA A 36 -19.97 14.32 1.26
N TYR A 37 -19.78 13.14 1.82
CA TYR A 37 -18.69 12.83 2.73
C TYR A 37 -18.20 11.37 2.52
N CYS A 38 -17.00 11.08 3.01
CA CYS A 38 -16.38 9.75 2.91
C CYS A 38 -16.56 8.96 4.20
N ASN A 39 -16.72 7.65 4.08
CA ASN A 39 -16.68 6.69 5.17
C ASN A 39 -15.61 5.61 4.99
N VAL A 40 -14.88 5.63 3.88
CA VAL A 40 -13.79 4.70 3.58
C VAL A 40 -12.58 5.47 3.11
N PHE A 41 -11.41 5.10 3.62
CA PHE A 41 -10.12 5.60 3.18
C PHE A 41 -9.27 4.45 2.63
N ARG A 42 -8.71 4.62 1.43
CA ARG A 42 -7.82 3.67 0.80
C ARG A 42 -6.37 4.12 0.97
N LEU A 43 -5.63 3.42 1.81
CA LEU A 43 -4.24 3.70 2.10
C LEU A 43 -3.31 2.93 1.16
N HIS A 44 -2.54 3.65 0.40
CA HIS A 44 -1.50 3.09 -0.45
C HIS A 44 -0.20 2.91 0.33
N LEU A 45 0.34 1.69 0.34
CA LEU A 45 1.68 1.43 0.85
C LEU A 45 2.69 1.79 -0.24
N ASP A 46 3.54 2.75 0.05
CA ASP A 46 4.68 3.14 -0.76
C ASP A 46 5.98 2.61 -0.14
N PRO A 47 7.03 2.53 -0.87
CA PRO A 47 7.30 2.84 -2.27
C PRO A 47 6.96 1.70 -3.23
N CYS A 48 7.23 1.92 -4.51
CA CYS A 48 7.25 0.85 -5.49
C CYS A 48 8.48 -0.02 -5.24
N TRP A 49 8.27 -1.23 -4.75
CA TRP A 49 9.33 -2.18 -4.44
C TRP A 49 9.31 -3.37 -5.38
N THR A 50 10.48 -3.96 -5.58
CA THR A 50 10.64 -5.23 -6.28
C THR A 50 11.53 -6.18 -5.48
N ASN A 51 11.29 -7.46 -5.59
CA ASN A 51 12.19 -8.53 -5.19
C ASN A 51 12.79 -9.29 -6.39
N ASP A 52 12.51 -8.83 -7.60
CA ASP A 52 13.14 -9.35 -8.82
C ASP A 52 14.57 -8.81 -8.95
N PRO A 53 15.61 -9.69 -8.90
CA PRO A 53 17.00 -9.26 -9.00
C PRO A 53 17.37 -8.75 -10.39
N ASN A 54 16.55 -9.02 -11.41
CA ASN A 54 16.80 -8.60 -12.80
C ASN A 54 16.14 -7.26 -13.12
N LEU A 55 15.23 -6.78 -12.27
CA LEU A 55 14.58 -5.50 -12.48
C LEU A 55 15.51 -4.37 -12.01
N PRO A 56 15.83 -3.40 -12.87
CA PRO A 56 16.71 -2.31 -12.47
C PRO A 56 16.08 -1.48 -11.34
N VAL A 57 16.83 -1.32 -10.27
CA VAL A 57 16.52 -0.35 -9.22
C VAL A 57 16.89 1.02 -9.74
N THR A 58 15.89 1.91 -9.87
CA THR A 58 16.06 3.22 -10.51
C THR A 58 16.38 4.35 -9.55
N GLY A 59 16.44 4.05 -8.26
CA GLY A 59 16.84 5.04 -7.27
C GLY A 59 16.30 4.77 -5.87
N GLU A 60 16.52 5.71 -4.99
CA GLU A 60 15.87 5.73 -3.70
C GLU A 60 14.38 6.02 -3.88
N GLU A 61 13.58 5.80 -2.87
CA GLU A 61 12.12 5.93 -2.82
C GLU A 61 11.62 7.36 -3.13
N THR A 62 11.87 7.85 -4.33
CA THR A 62 11.69 9.26 -4.70
C THR A 62 10.53 9.52 -5.67
N GLY A 63 9.56 8.62 -5.75
CA GLY A 63 8.37 8.83 -6.56
C GLY A 63 7.81 7.54 -7.16
N GLU A 64 6.64 7.63 -7.79
CA GLU A 64 5.90 6.48 -8.33
C GLU A 64 6.65 5.73 -9.44
N ALA A 65 7.54 6.43 -10.15
CA ALA A 65 8.34 5.84 -11.23
C ALA A 65 9.63 5.18 -10.74
N ASN A 66 9.99 5.35 -9.47
CA ASN A 66 11.24 4.81 -8.94
C ASN A 66 11.00 3.48 -8.24
N ILE A 67 11.81 2.50 -8.61
CA ILE A 67 11.77 1.15 -8.09
C ILE A 67 12.92 0.98 -7.11
N SER A 68 12.61 0.56 -5.89
CA SER A 68 13.60 0.22 -4.86
C SER A 68 13.57 -1.27 -4.57
N GLN A 69 14.70 -1.80 -4.09
CA GLN A 69 14.72 -3.17 -3.59
C GLN A 69 13.79 -3.32 -2.37
N PHE A 70 12.96 -4.37 -2.37
CA PHE A 70 12.08 -4.65 -1.24
C PHE A 70 12.87 -4.92 0.04
N SER A 71 12.41 -4.33 1.13
CA SER A 71 13.00 -4.52 2.45
C SER A 71 11.91 -4.76 3.49
N GLU A 72 11.84 -5.99 4.01
CA GLU A 72 10.92 -6.33 5.10
C GLU A 72 11.15 -5.47 6.35
N LYS A 73 12.41 -5.21 6.70
CA LYS A 73 12.75 -4.34 7.82
C LYS A 73 12.16 -2.95 7.65
N ARG A 74 12.27 -2.39 6.45
CA ARG A 74 11.75 -1.06 6.14
C ARG A 74 10.21 -1.05 6.17
N LEU A 75 9.55 -2.05 5.60
CA LEU A 75 8.11 -2.17 5.66
C LEU A 75 7.61 -2.25 7.11
N ARG A 76 8.24 -3.08 7.96
CA ARG A 76 7.89 -3.18 9.39
C ARG A 76 8.09 -1.85 10.12
N THR A 77 9.16 -1.13 9.80
CA THR A 77 9.42 0.21 10.38
C THR A 77 8.35 1.21 9.94
N TYR A 78 8.04 1.30 8.65
CA TYR A 78 7.01 2.20 8.15
C TYR A 78 5.62 1.84 8.66
N LEU A 79 5.31 0.56 8.73
CA LEU A 79 4.04 0.08 9.26
C LEU A 79 3.82 0.56 10.69
N SER A 80 4.84 0.49 11.55
CA SER A 80 4.73 0.90 12.95
C SER A 80 4.79 2.42 13.17
N THR A 81 5.64 3.12 12.41
CA THR A 81 5.94 4.54 12.67
C THR A 81 5.09 5.51 11.84
N LEU A 82 4.51 5.06 10.75
CA LEU A 82 3.79 5.91 9.82
C LEU A 82 2.41 5.34 9.45
N TYR A 83 2.37 4.19 8.75
CA TYR A 83 1.11 3.69 8.20
C TYR A 83 0.07 3.39 9.28
N TRP A 84 0.49 2.74 10.36
CA TRP A 84 -0.43 2.51 11.48
C TRP A 84 -0.95 3.83 12.08
N LYS A 85 -0.10 4.85 12.18
CA LYS A 85 -0.52 6.15 12.72
C LYS A 85 -1.54 6.86 11.82
N ILE A 86 -1.44 6.71 10.52
CA ILE A 86 -2.44 7.20 9.57
C ILE A 86 -3.73 6.38 9.69
N ILE A 87 -3.63 5.05 9.77
CA ILE A 87 -4.78 4.18 9.97
C ILE A 87 -5.51 4.52 11.29
N GLU A 88 -4.77 4.65 12.39
CA GLU A 88 -5.29 5.02 13.70
C GLU A 88 -6.10 6.33 13.62
N LYS A 89 -5.55 7.36 12.95
CA LYS A 89 -6.27 8.60 12.71
C LYS A 89 -7.53 8.42 11.85
N ALA A 90 -7.48 7.62 10.82
CA ALA A 90 -8.68 7.32 10.02
C ALA A 90 -9.78 6.65 10.86
N LEU A 91 -9.41 5.69 11.70
CA LEU A 91 -10.33 5.01 12.61
C LEU A 91 -10.92 5.97 13.66
N ASP A 92 -10.10 6.88 14.21
CA ASP A 92 -10.56 7.93 15.15
C ASP A 92 -11.63 8.84 14.54
N HIS A 93 -11.57 9.04 13.21
CA HIS A 93 -12.59 9.78 12.44
C HIS A 93 -13.75 8.89 11.94
N GLY A 94 -13.85 7.64 12.38
CA GLY A 94 -14.93 6.72 12.01
C GLY A 94 -14.82 6.16 10.59
N LEU A 95 -13.68 6.29 9.92
CA LEU A 95 -13.44 5.72 8.60
C LEU A 95 -13.15 4.22 8.68
N TYR A 96 -13.61 3.48 7.68
CA TYR A 96 -13.05 2.17 7.34
C TYR A 96 -11.80 2.36 6.49
N VAL A 97 -10.83 1.47 6.63
CA VAL A 97 -9.57 1.57 5.89
C VAL A 97 -9.35 0.35 5.01
N VAL A 98 -9.02 0.59 3.76
CA VAL A 98 -8.53 -0.43 2.82
C VAL A 98 -7.04 -0.22 2.62
N VAL A 99 -6.22 -1.16 3.06
CA VAL A 99 -4.77 -1.13 2.86
C VAL A 99 -4.46 -1.81 1.53
N ARG A 100 -3.89 -1.07 0.59
CA ARG A 100 -3.48 -1.60 -0.71
C ARG A 100 -1.96 -1.74 -0.79
N PRO A 101 -1.45 -2.72 -1.55
CA PRO A 101 -0.02 -2.87 -1.76
C PRO A 101 0.53 -1.68 -2.55
N PRO A 102 1.84 -1.52 -2.63
CA PRO A 102 2.47 -0.61 -3.57
C PRO A 102 1.92 -0.81 -4.99
N GLY A 103 1.88 0.25 -5.76
CA GLY A 103 1.39 0.22 -7.14
C GLY A 103 2.14 -0.81 -7.99
N VAL A 104 1.59 -1.12 -9.14
CA VAL A 104 2.24 -1.99 -10.12
C VAL A 104 3.57 -1.35 -10.49
N CYS A 105 4.66 -2.04 -10.17
CA CYS A 105 5.99 -1.60 -10.58
C CYS A 105 6.11 -1.72 -12.10
N PRO A 106 6.87 -0.82 -12.76
CA PRO A 106 7.08 -0.90 -14.20
C PRO A 106 7.60 -2.29 -14.61
N GLY A 107 6.96 -2.87 -15.60
CA GLY A 107 7.25 -4.22 -16.08
C GLY A 107 6.04 -5.14 -16.02
N GLY A 108 6.07 -6.21 -16.75
CA GLY A 108 5.01 -7.22 -16.74
C GLY A 108 4.96 -7.95 -15.40
N ILE A 109 3.78 -8.07 -14.83
CA ILE A 109 3.54 -8.93 -13.69
C ILE A 109 3.31 -10.34 -14.20
N LYS A 110 4.12 -11.29 -13.75
CA LYS A 110 3.88 -12.71 -14.01
C LYS A 110 3.05 -13.31 -12.90
N VAL A 111 2.20 -14.28 -13.24
CA VAL A 111 1.34 -15.00 -12.29
C VAL A 111 2.16 -15.72 -11.23
N ASP A 112 3.29 -16.25 -11.61
CA ASP A 112 4.29 -16.86 -10.75
C ASP A 112 5.54 -15.99 -10.65
N GLY A 113 6.33 -16.18 -9.62
CA GLY A 113 7.64 -15.56 -9.47
C GLY A 113 7.70 -14.39 -8.52
N TYR A 114 8.61 -13.48 -8.77
CA TYR A 114 9.06 -12.46 -7.82
C TYR A 114 7.95 -11.53 -7.29
N TYR A 115 6.95 -11.22 -8.11
CA TYR A 115 5.87 -10.33 -7.67
C TYR A 115 4.91 -11.05 -6.70
N GLN A 116 4.60 -12.33 -6.96
CA GLN A 116 3.81 -13.13 -6.05
C GLN A 116 4.52 -13.32 -4.71
N ASP A 117 5.79 -13.70 -4.73
CA ASP A 117 6.62 -13.81 -3.53
C ASP A 117 6.70 -12.50 -2.75
N TYR A 118 6.79 -11.39 -3.47
CA TYR A 118 6.77 -10.05 -2.88
C TYR A 118 5.44 -9.76 -2.18
N LEU A 119 4.31 -10.00 -2.84
CA LEU A 119 2.98 -9.78 -2.25
C LEU A 119 2.75 -10.67 -1.02
N LEU A 120 3.14 -11.94 -1.09
CA LEU A 120 3.04 -12.86 0.05
C LEU A 120 3.82 -12.33 1.27
N LYS A 121 5.03 -11.83 1.07
CA LYS A 121 5.84 -11.21 2.14
C LYS A 121 5.19 -9.93 2.69
N VAL A 122 4.69 -9.06 1.82
CA VAL A 122 4.00 -7.83 2.23
C VAL A 122 2.80 -8.17 3.09
N TRP A 123 1.97 -9.11 2.64
CA TRP A 123 0.73 -9.43 3.34
C TRP A 123 0.96 -10.25 4.61
N ASP A 124 1.99 -11.09 4.68
CA ASP A 124 2.40 -11.73 5.92
C ASP A 124 2.77 -10.68 6.98
N ILE A 125 3.56 -9.68 6.60
CA ILE A 125 3.96 -8.59 7.50
C ILE A 125 2.76 -7.75 7.94
N VAL A 126 1.91 -7.34 7.00
CA VAL A 126 0.77 -6.47 7.29
C VAL A 126 -0.27 -7.20 8.12
N SER A 127 -0.66 -8.41 7.71
CA SER A 127 -1.68 -9.20 8.40
C SER A 127 -1.24 -9.71 9.77
N SER A 128 0.06 -9.90 10.00
CA SER A 128 0.60 -10.27 11.32
C SER A 128 0.74 -9.08 12.27
N ASN A 129 0.56 -7.85 11.82
CA ASN A 129 0.60 -6.68 12.68
C ASN A 129 -0.52 -6.71 13.73
N THR A 130 -0.15 -6.62 15.00
CA THR A 130 -1.08 -6.77 16.12
C THR A 130 -2.21 -5.72 16.10
N ASN A 131 -1.89 -4.50 15.71
CA ASN A 131 -2.88 -3.42 15.67
C ASN A 131 -3.88 -3.63 14.53
N ILE A 132 -3.41 -4.02 13.34
CA ILE A 132 -4.29 -4.35 12.21
C ILE A 132 -5.20 -5.53 12.57
N LYS A 133 -4.66 -6.59 13.16
CA LYS A 133 -5.46 -7.73 13.64
C LYS A 133 -6.57 -7.33 14.60
N LYS A 134 -6.30 -6.45 15.55
CA LYS A 134 -7.29 -5.97 16.51
C LYS A 134 -8.43 -5.18 15.84
N HIS A 135 -8.19 -4.61 14.68
CA HIS A 135 -9.14 -3.77 13.95
C HIS A 135 -9.64 -4.42 12.66
N SER A 136 -9.59 -5.74 12.57
CA SER A 136 -9.99 -6.50 11.37
C SER A 136 -11.45 -6.29 10.91
N GLY A 137 -12.30 -5.76 11.79
CA GLY A 137 -13.67 -5.33 11.43
C GLY A 137 -13.75 -3.98 10.72
N GLN A 138 -12.67 -3.18 10.73
CA GLN A 138 -12.63 -1.83 10.15
C GLN A 138 -11.46 -1.64 9.18
N VAL A 139 -10.47 -2.53 9.22
CA VAL A 139 -9.30 -2.51 8.33
C VAL A 139 -9.31 -3.76 7.46
N SER A 140 -9.38 -3.56 6.16
CA SER A 140 -9.31 -4.62 5.15
C SER A 140 -8.04 -4.52 4.32
N ILE A 141 -7.71 -5.58 3.63
CA ILE A 141 -6.53 -5.69 2.76
C ILE A 141 -7.01 -5.84 1.33
N GLU A 142 -6.43 -5.07 0.42
CA GLU A 142 -6.57 -5.24 -1.02
C GLU A 142 -5.39 -6.07 -1.53
N LEU A 143 -5.65 -7.23 -2.09
CA LEU A 143 -4.60 -8.22 -2.40
C LEU A 143 -3.58 -7.71 -3.43
N ALA A 144 -4.03 -6.99 -4.46
CA ALA A 144 -3.17 -6.36 -5.45
C ALA A 144 -3.82 -5.10 -6.03
N ASN A 145 -3.01 -4.17 -6.51
CA ASN A 145 -3.50 -2.98 -7.20
C ASN A 145 -3.46 -3.19 -8.71
N GLU A 146 -4.63 -3.02 -9.36
CA GLU A 146 -4.76 -3.03 -10.83
C GLU A 146 -3.96 -4.18 -11.50
N PRO A 147 -4.29 -5.44 -11.24
CA PRO A 147 -3.52 -6.59 -11.72
C PRO A 147 -3.73 -6.84 -13.22
N VAL A 148 -3.55 -5.80 -14.04
CA VAL A 148 -3.89 -5.82 -15.47
C VAL A 148 -2.87 -6.52 -16.35
N ASN A 149 -1.64 -6.70 -15.89
CA ASN A 149 -0.55 -7.32 -16.64
C ASN A 149 -0.11 -8.67 -16.07
N ILE A 150 -0.99 -9.33 -15.30
CA ILE A 150 -0.68 -10.63 -14.71
C ILE A 150 -0.73 -11.76 -15.76
N TYR A 151 -1.31 -11.51 -16.91
CA TYR A 151 -1.56 -12.51 -17.93
C TYR A 151 -1.37 -11.95 -19.34
N ASP A 152 -1.13 -12.85 -20.26
CA ASP A 152 -1.19 -12.55 -21.70
C ASP A 152 -2.66 -12.55 -22.13
N ALA A 153 -3.17 -11.43 -22.63
CA ALA A 153 -4.58 -11.21 -22.91
C ALA A 153 -5.14 -12.07 -24.08
N ASP A 154 -4.28 -12.78 -24.77
CA ASP A 154 -4.65 -13.47 -26.03
C ASP A 154 -5.22 -14.88 -25.85
N SER A 155 -5.34 -15.40 -24.63
CA SER A 155 -5.89 -16.73 -24.41
C SER A 155 -6.94 -16.80 -23.27
N LEU A 156 -7.93 -17.68 -23.42
CA LEU A 156 -8.93 -17.95 -22.40
C LEU A 156 -8.29 -18.54 -21.11
N GLU A 157 -7.18 -19.20 -21.27
CA GLU A 157 -6.38 -19.80 -20.20
C GLU A 157 -5.73 -18.70 -19.36
N SER A 158 -5.22 -17.67 -19.99
CA SER A 158 -4.67 -16.47 -19.35
C SER A 158 -5.71 -15.69 -18.54
N ALA A 159 -6.98 -15.72 -18.93
CA ALA A 159 -8.05 -15.05 -18.18
C ALA A 159 -8.33 -15.70 -16.82
N ARG A 160 -7.91 -16.95 -16.59
CA ARG A 160 -8.01 -17.66 -15.31
C ARG A 160 -6.80 -17.41 -14.39
N ALA A 161 -5.67 -17.07 -14.95
CA ALA A 161 -4.44 -16.89 -14.22
C ALA A 161 -4.55 -15.86 -13.05
N PRO A 162 -5.25 -14.71 -13.18
CA PRO A 162 -5.46 -13.82 -12.05
C PRO A 162 -6.23 -14.46 -10.90
N TYR A 163 -7.23 -15.29 -11.21
CA TYR A 163 -8.00 -15.99 -10.19
C TYR A 163 -7.13 -16.99 -9.42
N ASP A 164 -6.37 -17.81 -10.14
CA ASP A 164 -5.45 -18.78 -9.54
C ASP A 164 -4.32 -18.11 -8.75
N PHE A 165 -3.88 -16.93 -9.20
CA PHE A 165 -2.87 -16.14 -8.51
C PHE A 165 -3.32 -15.66 -7.12
N PHE A 166 -4.61 -15.34 -6.94
CA PHE A 166 -5.14 -14.77 -5.70
C PHE A 166 -5.83 -15.80 -4.80
N GLN A 167 -5.92 -17.05 -5.19
CA GLN A 167 -6.36 -18.15 -4.33
C GLN A 167 -5.24 -18.63 -3.40
#